data_f1430008a626fd09db8b4e2de93c616d
#
_entry.id   f1430008a626fd09db8b4e2de93c616d
#
_cell.length_a   1.000
_cell.length_b   1.000
_cell.length_c   1.000
_cell.angle_alpha   90.00
_cell.angle_beta   90.00
_cell.angle_gamma   90.00
#
_symmetry.space_group_name_H-M   'P 1'
#
loop_
_entity.id
_entity.type
_entity.pdbx_description
1 polymer ?
#
loop_
_entity_poly.entity_id
_entity_poly.type
_entity_poly.pdbx_seq_one_letter_code
_entity_poly.pdbx_strand_id
1 'polypeptide(L)'
;MIIIDKLNNYINNHNSEDINYNIASFIVNNIEIIPDYNITEVSKKCFVSQATVSRFIKKLGYIDYNTFKEECSLYIENIKTRKDDNYTDINLLGEDLKLLYKKINLNNIKKVASLISSYNKIYISGLNYCYLMAQYFQMECYPFGKFIKVIEDNEEIKNIEEDSLLLILTTSGTFFNVNRVIKEHLRECKSKKVLISIQDLDLKVKKLFDSSLTLDANLGVKNSRYVMMALLDKIIEELNETRFCYTMDNEE
;
A
#
# COMPACT_ATOMS: atom_id res chain seq x y z
N MET A 1 -5.45 4.03 -3.02
CA MET A 1 -5.03 4.83 -1.83
C MET A 1 -6.27 5.21 -1.06
N ILE A 2 -6.22 5.19 0.29
CA ILE A 2 -7.34 5.60 1.14
C ILE A 2 -7.45 7.13 1.08
N ILE A 3 -8.67 7.66 1.28
CA ILE A 3 -8.95 9.09 1.21
C ILE A 3 -7.98 9.95 2.01
N ILE A 4 -7.65 9.51 3.24
CA ILE A 4 -6.74 10.27 4.11
C ILE A 4 -5.30 10.32 3.54
N ASP A 5 -4.87 9.27 2.86
CA ASP A 5 -3.54 9.23 2.24
C ASP A 5 -3.48 10.20 1.05
N LYS A 6 -4.55 10.28 0.24
CA LYS A 6 -4.66 11.23 -0.88
C LYS A 6 -4.59 12.68 -0.38
N LEU A 7 -5.34 12.97 0.69
CA LEU A 7 -5.36 14.30 1.31
C LEU A 7 -4.00 14.66 1.91
N ASN A 8 -3.39 13.76 2.68
CA ASN A 8 -2.08 13.97 3.28
C ASN A 8 -0.98 14.11 2.22
N ASN A 9 -1.02 13.30 1.17
CA ASN A 9 -0.08 13.44 0.05
C ASN A 9 -0.20 14.81 -0.62
N TYR A 10 -1.45 15.30 -0.79
CA TYR A 10 -1.67 16.66 -1.30
C TYR A 10 -1.06 17.71 -0.36
N ILE A 11 -1.34 17.63 0.94
CA ILE A 11 -0.84 18.56 1.96
C ILE A 11 0.70 18.57 1.99
N ASN A 12 1.32 17.38 1.95
CA ASN A 12 2.77 17.26 2.02
C ASN A 12 3.52 17.83 0.80
N ASN A 13 2.84 17.92 -0.35
CA ASN A 13 3.44 18.40 -1.61
C ASN A 13 3.07 19.85 -1.96
N HIS A 14 2.26 20.54 -1.13
CA HIS A 14 1.80 21.91 -1.36
C HIS A 14 1.91 22.72 -0.07
N ASN A 15 1.79 24.04 -0.19
CA ASN A 15 1.88 24.96 0.94
C ASN A 15 0.55 25.70 1.18
N SER A 16 0.48 26.48 2.25
CA SER A 16 -0.72 27.21 2.66
C SER A 16 -1.18 28.33 1.70
N GLU A 17 -0.38 28.66 0.70
CA GLU A 17 -0.78 29.62 -0.36
C GLU A 17 -1.69 28.97 -1.40
N ASP A 18 -1.65 27.63 -1.51
CA ASP A 18 -2.56 26.87 -2.38
C ASP A 18 -3.95 26.74 -1.75
N ILE A 19 -4.96 27.24 -2.46
CA ILE A 19 -6.37 27.11 -2.05
C ILE A 19 -6.76 25.65 -1.79
N ASN A 20 -6.27 24.72 -2.59
CA ASN A 20 -6.58 23.30 -2.43
C ASN A 20 -5.90 22.70 -1.20
N TYR A 21 -4.71 23.17 -0.82
CA TYR A 21 -4.08 22.81 0.46
C TYR A 21 -4.99 23.18 1.64
N ASN A 22 -5.59 24.37 1.60
CA ASN A 22 -6.49 24.82 2.66
C ASN A 22 -7.76 23.96 2.73
N ILE A 23 -8.31 23.56 1.57
CA ILE A 23 -9.45 22.63 1.51
C ILE A 23 -9.04 21.25 2.05
N ALA A 24 -7.89 20.70 1.64
CA ALA A 24 -7.38 19.41 2.11
C ALA A 24 -7.17 19.44 3.62
N SER A 25 -6.51 20.47 4.15
CA SER A 25 -6.27 20.64 5.59
C SER A 25 -7.57 20.76 6.38
N PHE A 26 -8.54 21.51 5.88
CA PHE A 26 -9.87 21.59 6.52
C PHE A 26 -10.54 20.21 6.59
N ILE A 27 -10.53 19.46 5.47
CA ILE A 27 -11.13 18.13 5.41
C ILE A 27 -10.45 17.16 6.38
N VAL A 28 -9.11 17.10 6.40
CA VAL A 28 -8.37 16.22 7.32
C VAL A 28 -8.69 16.53 8.78
N ASN A 29 -8.68 17.83 9.15
CA ASN A 29 -8.96 18.25 10.51
C ASN A 29 -10.42 18.04 10.93
N ASN A 30 -11.33 17.84 9.99
CA ASN A 30 -12.75 17.68 10.22
C ASN A 30 -13.33 16.40 9.63
N ILE A 31 -12.48 15.40 9.39
CA ILE A 31 -12.85 14.21 8.63
C ILE A 31 -14.08 13.48 9.20
N GLU A 32 -14.24 13.50 10.51
CA GLU A 32 -15.36 12.84 11.22
C GLU A 32 -16.73 13.46 10.90
N ILE A 33 -16.77 14.76 10.60
CA ILE A 33 -18.02 15.50 10.33
C ILE A 33 -18.23 15.78 8.84
N ILE A 34 -17.24 15.52 7.99
CA ILE A 34 -17.38 15.69 6.54
C ILE A 34 -18.56 14.91 5.95
N PRO A 35 -18.87 13.67 6.39
CA PRO A 35 -20.07 12.96 5.92
C PRO A 35 -21.38 13.68 6.15
N ASP A 36 -21.45 14.54 7.15
CA ASP A 36 -22.68 15.31 7.48
C ASP A 36 -22.77 16.60 6.66
N TYR A 37 -21.63 17.09 6.10
CA TYR A 37 -21.60 18.33 5.34
C TYR A 37 -21.95 18.12 3.87
N ASN A 38 -22.69 19.08 3.30
CA ASN A 38 -22.83 19.20 1.87
C ASN A 38 -21.71 20.11 1.30
N ILE A 39 -21.57 20.12 -0.02
CA ILE A 39 -20.50 20.90 -0.69
C ILE A 39 -20.58 22.42 -0.40
N THR A 40 -21.80 22.94 -0.17
CA THR A 40 -22.03 24.35 0.18
C THR A 40 -21.47 24.66 1.57
N GLU A 41 -21.61 23.75 2.51
CA GLU A 41 -21.10 23.92 3.88
C GLU A 41 -19.57 23.88 3.87
N VAL A 42 -18.95 22.93 3.19
CA VAL A 42 -17.49 22.85 3.04
C VAL A 42 -16.96 24.12 2.34
N SER A 43 -17.59 24.56 1.26
CA SER A 43 -17.16 25.75 0.53
C SER A 43 -17.22 27.02 1.40
N LYS A 44 -18.26 27.18 2.21
CA LYS A 44 -18.37 28.28 3.17
C LYS A 44 -17.29 28.22 4.25
N LYS A 45 -17.03 27.04 4.80
CA LYS A 45 -16.02 26.84 5.86
C LYS A 45 -14.59 27.07 5.35
N CYS A 46 -14.34 26.75 4.08
CA CYS A 46 -13.04 26.98 3.43
C CYS A 46 -12.94 28.39 2.77
N PHE A 47 -13.98 29.21 2.83
CA PHE A 47 -14.04 30.53 2.18
C PHE A 47 -13.78 30.48 0.67
N VAL A 48 -14.30 29.46 -0.01
CA VAL A 48 -14.13 29.25 -1.45
C VAL A 48 -15.47 29.01 -2.15
N SER A 49 -15.49 28.99 -3.50
CA SER A 49 -16.69 28.60 -4.24
C SER A 49 -16.93 27.10 -4.21
N GLN A 50 -18.19 26.65 -4.35
CA GLN A 50 -18.53 25.24 -4.53
C GLN A 50 -17.80 24.62 -5.73
N ALA A 51 -17.64 25.38 -6.82
CA ALA A 51 -16.92 24.96 -8.01
C ALA A 51 -15.42 24.67 -7.70
N THR A 52 -14.82 25.42 -6.77
CA THR A 52 -13.44 25.20 -6.32
C THR A 52 -13.33 23.88 -5.55
N VAL A 53 -14.24 23.62 -4.61
CA VAL A 53 -14.29 22.34 -3.88
C VAL A 53 -14.51 21.19 -4.84
N SER A 54 -15.47 21.30 -5.77
CA SER A 54 -15.77 20.25 -6.75
C SER A 54 -14.55 19.93 -7.63
N ARG A 55 -13.82 20.95 -8.10
CA ARG A 55 -12.60 20.73 -8.89
C ARG A 55 -11.49 20.06 -8.08
N PHE A 56 -11.33 20.43 -6.81
CA PHE A 56 -10.36 19.78 -5.92
C PHE A 56 -10.69 18.30 -5.69
N ILE A 57 -11.96 17.97 -5.41
CA ILE A 57 -12.43 16.60 -5.24
C ILE A 57 -12.16 15.76 -6.51
N LYS A 58 -12.41 16.32 -7.69
CA LYS A 58 -12.06 15.66 -8.97
C LYS A 58 -10.55 15.48 -9.14
N LYS A 59 -9.73 16.45 -8.71
CA LYS A 59 -8.26 16.35 -8.71
C LYS A 59 -7.75 15.23 -7.81
N LEU A 60 -8.47 14.92 -6.72
CA LEU A 60 -8.20 13.76 -5.85
C LEU A 60 -8.66 12.41 -6.47
N GLY A 61 -9.25 12.42 -7.69
CA GLY A 61 -9.67 11.23 -8.41
C GLY A 61 -11.10 10.77 -8.11
N TYR A 62 -11.95 11.62 -7.53
CA TYR A 62 -13.36 11.31 -7.31
C TYR A 62 -14.23 11.90 -8.42
N ILE A 63 -15.30 11.20 -8.79
CA ILE A 63 -16.24 11.63 -9.83
C ILE A 63 -16.99 12.89 -9.38
N ASP A 64 -17.44 12.91 -8.12
CA ASP A 64 -18.19 14.00 -7.52
C ASP A 64 -18.01 14.06 -5.99
N TYR A 65 -18.66 15.06 -5.37
CA TYR A 65 -18.61 15.25 -3.94
C TYR A 65 -19.35 14.14 -3.15
N ASN A 66 -20.38 13.52 -3.70
CA ASN A 66 -21.11 12.46 -3.01
C ASN A 66 -20.26 11.19 -2.89
N THR A 67 -19.62 10.78 -3.99
CA THR A 67 -18.66 9.67 -3.98
C THR A 67 -17.52 9.90 -2.97
N PHE A 68 -17.03 11.14 -2.90
CA PHE A 68 -16.03 11.54 -1.90
C PHE A 68 -16.56 11.42 -0.45
N LYS A 69 -17.79 11.86 -0.18
CA LYS A 69 -18.43 11.72 1.15
C LYS A 69 -18.61 10.26 1.57
N GLU A 70 -19.02 9.40 0.62
CA GLU A 70 -19.16 7.96 0.88
C GLU A 70 -17.82 7.36 1.30
N GLU A 71 -16.71 7.72 0.64
CA GLU A 71 -15.37 7.29 1.02
C GLU A 71 -14.96 7.81 2.40
N CYS A 72 -15.32 9.06 2.76
CA CYS A 72 -15.11 9.59 4.11
C CYS A 72 -15.88 8.75 5.15
N SER A 73 -17.14 8.43 4.88
CA SER A 73 -17.97 7.60 5.77
C SER A 73 -17.37 6.22 5.99
N LEU A 74 -16.97 5.56 4.91
CA LEU A 74 -16.32 4.25 4.97
C LEU A 74 -14.98 4.30 5.74
N TYR A 75 -14.21 5.37 5.57
CA TYR A 75 -12.97 5.56 6.32
C TYR A 75 -13.23 5.66 7.82
N ILE A 76 -14.23 6.45 8.23
CA ILE A 76 -14.60 6.64 9.65
C ILE A 76 -15.12 5.35 10.24
N GLU A 77 -16.00 4.63 9.53
CA GLU A 77 -16.51 3.33 9.97
C GLU A 77 -15.38 2.33 10.19
N ASN A 78 -14.42 2.29 9.25
CA ASN A 78 -13.23 1.45 9.38
C ASN A 78 -12.36 1.82 10.59
N ILE A 79 -12.26 3.11 10.94
CA ILE A 79 -11.53 3.54 12.15
C ILE A 79 -12.29 3.10 13.41
N LYS A 80 -13.59 3.32 13.47
CA LYS A 80 -14.41 2.96 14.62
C LYS A 80 -14.47 1.46 14.87
N THR A 81 -14.41 0.66 13.82
CA THR A 81 -14.38 -0.81 13.90
C THR A 81 -13.00 -1.38 14.18
N ARG A 82 -11.93 -0.58 14.02
CA ARG A 82 -10.61 -0.96 14.48
C ARG A 82 -10.62 -1.00 16.00
N LYS A 83 -10.78 -2.20 16.57
CA LYS A 83 -10.54 -2.43 18.00
C LYS A 83 -9.13 -1.96 18.35
N ASP A 84 -8.92 -1.59 19.61
CA ASP A 84 -7.65 -1.09 20.19
C ASP A 84 -6.41 -1.98 19.96
N ASP A 85 -6.57 -3.12 19.31
CA ASP A 85 -5.50 -4.09 18.96
C ASP A 85 -4.46 -3.59 17.95
N ASN A 86 -4.61 -2.36 17.42
CA ASN A 86 -3.68 -1.79 16.42
C ASN A 86 -2.51 -0.99 17.03
N TYR A 87 -2.42 -0.87 18.34
CA TYR A 87 -1.26 -0.26 18.96
C TYR A 87 -0.06 -1.22 18.95
N THR A 88 1.09 -0.70 18.58
CA THR A 88 2.35 -1.42 18.68
C THR A 88 2.61 -1.79 20.14
N ASP A 89 2.72 -3.07 20.42
CA ASP A 89 3.22 -3.53 21.70
C ASP A 89 4.72 -3.80 21.57
N ILE A 90 5.51 -2.82 21.98
CA ILE A 90 6.96 -2.86 21.88
C ILE A 90 7.56 -4.03 22.68
N ASN A 91 6.89 -4.46 23.76
CA ASN A 91 7.36 -5.59 24.58
C ASN A 91 7.25 -6.91 23.82
N LEU A 92 6.26 -7.03 22.91
CA LEU A 92 6.05 -8.21 22.07
C LEU A 92 6.80 -8.15 20.74
N LEU A 93 7.35 -7.01 20.36
CA LEU A 93 8.04 -6.85 19.07
C LEU A 93 9.19 -7.85 18.89
N GLY A 94 9.98 -8.06 19.93
CA GLY A 94 11.10 -9.02 19.90
C GLY A 94 10.63 -10.46 19.69
N GLU A 95 9.47 -10.83 20.25
CA GLU A 95 8.86 -12.16 20.06
C GLU A 95 8.28 -12.30 18.66
N ASP A 96 7.59 -11.28 18.15
CA ASP A 96 7.04 -11.26 16.80
C ASP A 96 8.15 -11.39 15.74
N LEU A 97 9.28 -10.69 15.91
CA LEU A 97 10.43 -10.81 15.02
C LEU A 97 11.10 -12.18 15.11
N LYS A 98 11.27 -12.75 16.32
CA LYS A 98 11.76 -14.13 16.48
C LYS A 98 10.85 -15.14 15.80
N LEU A 99 9.54 -14.92 15.88
CA LEU A 99 8.55 -15.78 15.24
C LEU A 99 8.62 -15.65 13.72
N LEU A 100 8.81 -14.43 13.18
CA LEU A 100 9.10 -14.23 11.75
C LEU A 100 10.27 -15.10 11.31
N TYR A 101 11.44 -14.97 11.94
CA TYR A 101 12.64 -15.73 11.58
C TYR A 101 12.45 -17.25 11.70
N LYS A 102 11.65 -17.70 12.64
CA LYS A 102 11.33 -19.14 12.83
C LYS A 102 10.37 -19.68 11.76
N LYS A 103 9.46 -18.84 11.28
CA LYS A 103 8.39 -19.24 10.35
C LYS A 103 8.70 -18.90 8.89
N ILE A 104 9.67 -18.05 8.64
CA ILE A 104 10.05 -17.64 7.30
C ILE A 104 10.61 -18.83 6.52
N ASN A 105 10.10 -19.02 5.31
CA ASN A 105 10.65 -20.01 4.39
C ASN A 105 11.66 -19.32 3.46
N LEU A 106 12.94 -19.53 3.72
CA LEU A 106 14.03 -18.93 2.94
C LEU A 106 13.94 -19.24 1.45
N ASN A 107 13.47 -20.44 1.07
CA ASN A 107 13.30 -20.79 -0.34
C ASN A 107 12.22 -19.92 -1.01
N ASN A 108 11.18 -19.51 -0.28
CA ASN A 108 10.18 -18.60 -0.82
C ASN A 108 10.72 -17.18 -0.94
N ILE A 109 11.57 -16.74 0.00
CA ILE A 109 12.27 -15.45 -0.10
C ILE A 109 13.15 -15.44 -1.36
N LYS A 110 14.00 -16.48 -1.54
CA LYS A 110 14.86 -16.64 -2.72
C LYS A 110 14.08 -16.60 -4.03
N LYS A 111 12.92 -17.26 -4.09
CA LYS A 111 12.03 -17.22 -5.25
C LYS A 111 11.53 -15.79 -5.55
N VAL A 112 11.10 -15.05 -4.53
CA VAL A 112 10.63 -13.67 -4.70
C VAL A 112 11.79 -12.76 -5.13
N ALA A 113 12.95 -12.87 -4.49
CA ALA A 113 14.15 -12.12 -4.87
C ALA A 113 14.60 -12.42 -6.32
N SER A 114 14.58 -13.70 -6.72
CA SER A 114 14.86 -14.11 -8.11
C SER A 114 13.86 -13.51 -9.11
N LEU A 115 12.57 -13.50 -8.79
CA LEU A 115 11.56 -12.84 -9.62
C LEU A 115 11.85 -11.33 -9.75
N ILE A 116 12.12 -10.63 -8.64
CA ILE A 116 12.47 -9.22 -8.65
C ILE A 116 13.72 -8.98 -9.50
N SER A 117 14.74 -9.85 -9.41
CA SER A 117 15.97 -9.75 -10.20
C SER A 117 15.71 -9.95 -11.68
N SER A 118 14.77 -10.81 -12.09
CA SER A 118 14.51 -11.16 -13.50
C SER A 118 13.65 -10.14 -14.24
N TYR A 119 12.96 -9.21 -13.55
CA TYR A 119 12.13 -8.19 -14.18
C TYR A 119 12.80 -6.81 -14.14
N ASN A 120 12.71 -6.07 -15.26
CA ASN A 120 13.19 -4.70 -15.34
C ASN A 120 12.15 -3.67 -14.90
N LYS A 121 10.86 -4.00 -15.07
CA LYS A 121 9.74 -3.16 -14.68
C LYS A 121 8.99 -3.84 -13.54
N ILE A 122 8.96 -3.19 -12.40
CA ILE A 122 8.33 -3.70 -11.18
C ILE A 122 7.34 -2.67 -10.67
N TYR A 123 6.14 -3.13 -10.38
CA TYR A 123 5.09 -2.34 -9.77
C TYR A 123 4.83 -2.90 -8.37
N ILE A 124 4.59 -2.01 -7.42
CA ILE A 124 4.30 -2.39 -6.05
C ILE A 124 3.11 -1.59 -5.52
N SER A 125 2.18 -2.24 -4.86
CA SER A 125 1.02 -1.59 -4.26
C SER A 125 0.72 -2.14 -2.87
N GLY A 126 0.12 -1.31 -2.04
CA GLY A 126 -0.34 -1.64 -0.69
C GLY A 126 -1.21 -0.51 -0.13
N LEU A 127 -1.92 -0.76 0.96
CA LEU A 127 -2.72 0.25 1.65
C LEU A 127 -2.10 0.66 2.97
N ASN A 128 -2.29 1.92 3.35
CA ASN A 128 -1.83 2.46 4.63
C ASN A 128 -0.32 2.24 4.85
N TYR A 129 0.04 1.56 5.92
CA TYR A 129 1.44 1.25 6.23
C TYR A 129 2.12 0.43 5.12
N CYS A 130 1.38 -0.43 4.40
CA CYS A 130 1.95 -1.17 3.28
C CYS A 130 2.31 -0.26 2.10
N TYR A 131 1.61 0.87 1.91
CA TYR A 131 2.01 1.88 0.92
C TYR A 131 3.35 2.54 1.30
N LEU A 132 3.51 2.94 2.57
CA LEU A 132 4.79 3.49 3.04
C LEU A 132 5.94 2.47 2.93
N MET A 133 5.65 1.20 3.20
CA MET A 133 6.63 0.12 3.04
C MET A 133 6.95 -0.17 1.58
N ALA A 134 6.01 0.03 0.67
CA ALA A 134 6.26 -0.04 -0.77
C ALA A 134 7.24 1.06 -1.22
N GLN A 135 7.08 2.29 -0.69
CA GLN A 135 8.03 3.38 -0.94
C GLN A 135 9.41 3.10 -0.31
N TYR A 136 9.44 2.57 0.91
CA TYR A 136 10.66 2.11 1.54
C TYR A 136 11.37 1.05 0.67
N PHE A 137 10.65 0.02 0.24
CA PHE A 137 11.19 -1.04 -0.60
C PHE A 137 11.70 -0.51 -1.97
N GLN A 138 10.98 0.43 -2.57
CA GLN A 138 11.42 1.13 -3.79
C GLN A 138 12.78 1.80 -3.58
N MET A 139 12.94 2.52 -2.47
CA MET A 139 14.17 3.23 -2.13
C MET A 139 15.35 2.27 -1.92
N GLU A 140 15.12 1.21 -1.14
CA GLU A 140 16.15 0.19 -0.84
C GLU A 140 16.55 -0.64 -2.08
N CYS A 141 15.65 -0.79 -3.06
CA CYS A 141 15.95 -1.51 -4.30
C CYS A 141 16.67 -0.66 -5.34
N TYR A 142 16.74 0.66 -5.17
CA TYR A 142 17.41 1.55 -6.11
C TYR A 142 18.91 1.19 -6.35
N PRO A 143 19.72 0.85 -5.32
CA PRO A 143 21.10 0.44 -5.51
C PRO A 143 21.28 -0.80 -6.38
N PHE A 144 20.26 -1.63 -6.53
CA PHE A 144 20.28 -2.82 -7.42
C PHE A 144 19.93 -2.51 -8.87
N GLY A 145 19.74 -1.23 -9.23
CA GLY A 145 19.38 -0.79 -10.57
C GLY A 145 17.97 -1.21 -10.98
N LYS A 146 17.07 -1.46 -10.02
CA LYS A 146 15.69 -1.87 -10.29
C LYS A 146 14.77 -0.66 -10.34
N PHE A 147 14.03 -0.55 -11.44
CA PHE A 147 12.95 0.42 -11.55
C PHE A 147 11.69 -0.14 -10.90
N ILE A 148 11.32 0.43 -9.76
CA ILE A 148 10.08 0.06 -9.05
C ILE A 148 9.15 1.27 -9.06
N LYS A 149 7.92 1.10 -9.55
CA LYS A 149 6.87 2.11 -9.46
C LYS A 149 5.91 1.74 -8.34
N VAL A 150 5.76 2.62 -7.36
CA VAL A 150 4.71 2.49 -6.35
C VAL A 150 3.40 2.97 -6.94
N ILE A 151 2.38 2.10 -6.94
CA ILE A 151 1.04 2.41 -7.45
C ILE A 151 0.23 3.06 -6.35
N GLU A 152 -0.23 4.27 -6.60
CA GLU A 152 -1.12 5.02 -5.72
C GLU A 152 -2.59 4.74 -6.04
N ASP A 153 -2.94 4.72 -7.32
CA ASP A 153 -4.29 4.45 -7.80
C ASP A 153 -4.42 3.00 -8.27
N ASN A 154 -5.26 2.24 -7.60
CA ASN A 154 -5.50 0.83 -7.94
C ASN A 154 -6.14 0.64 -9.32
N GLU A 155 -6.72 1.68 -9.93
CA GLU A 155 -7.17 1.67 -11.34
C GLU A 155 -6.01 1.43 -12.32
N GLU A 156 -4.79 1.83 -11.95
CA GLU A 156 -3.61 1.59 -12.78
C GLU A 156 -3.28 0.10 -12.91
N ILE A 157 -3.68 -0.74 -11.95
CA ILE A 157 -3.30 -2.16 -11.89
C ILE A 157 -3.73 -2.93 -13.13
N LYS A 158 -4.92 -2.65 -13.67
CA LYS A 158 -5.43 -3.32 -14.88
C LYS A 158 -4.63 -2.98 -16.15
N ASN A 159 -3.92 -1.84 -16.14
CA ASN A 159 -3.17 -1.32 -17.28
C ASN A 159 -1.66 -1.60 -17.18
N ILE A 160 -1.23 -2.38 -16.19
CA ILE A 160 0.18 -2.75 -16.03
C ILE A 160 0.63 -3.63 -17.22
N GLU A 161 1.83 -3.35 -17.71
CA GLU A 161 2.41 -4.05 -18.85
C GLU A 161 2.62 -5.54 -18.56
N GLU A 162 2.42 -6.39 -19.58
CA GLU A 162 2.46 -7.85 -19.44
C GLU A 162 3.86 -8.37 -19.06
N ASP A 163 4.93 -7.72 -19.56
CA ASP A 163 6.32 -8.07 -19.31
C ASP A 163 6.88 -7.49 -17.99
N SER A 164 6.02 -7.28 -17.02
CA SER A 164 6.34 -6.68 -15.73
C SER A 164 5.97 -7.55 -14.53
N LEU A 165 6.45 -7.19 -13.36
CA LEU A 165 6.15 -7.83 -12.08
C LEU A 165 5.31 -6.90 -11.21
N LEU A 166 4.19 -7.39 -10.72
CA LEU A 166 3.35 -6.70 -9.73
C LEU A 166 3.49 -7.34 -8.36
N LEU A 167 3.93 -6.56 -7.39
CA LEU A 167 3.98 -6.94 -5.98
C LEU A 167 2.80 -6.31 -5.23
N ILE A 168 2.02 -7.10 -4.51
CA ILE A 168 0.97 -6.60 -3.62
C ILE A 168 1.37 -6.88 -2.18
N LEU A 169 1.49 -5.80 -1.39
CA LEU A 169 1.77 -5.87 0.03
C LEU A 169 0.49 -5.76 0.85
N THR A 170 0.31 -6.67 1.78
CA THR A 170 -0.78 -6.59 2.76
C THR A 170 -0.40 -7.29 4.06
N THR A 171 -0.78 -6.74 5.21
CA THR A 171 -0.53 -7.42 6.49
C THR A 171 -1.57 -8.49 6.79
N SER A 172 -2.85 -8.19 6.53
CA SER A 172 -4.00 -9.01 6.95
C SER A 172 -5.06 -9.23 5.86
N GLY A 173 -4.77 -8.85 4.61
CA GLY A 173 -5.75 -8.95 3.52
C GLY A 173 -6.77 -7.81 3.48
N THR A 174 -6.69 -6.81 4.34
CA THR A 174 -7.60 -5.65 4.34
C THR A 174 -7.62 -4.93 2.98
N PHE A 175 -6.50 -4.95 2.25
CA PHE A 175 -6.40 -4.47 0.87
C PHE A 175 -7.54 -4.96 -0.04
N PHE A 176 -7.93 -6.24 0.09
CA PHE A 176 -8.96 -6.89 -0.73
C PHE A 176 -10.38 -6.68 -0.23
N ASN A 177 -10.55 -6.18 0.98
CA ASN A 177 -11.86 -5.95 1.60
C ASN A 177 -12.31 -4.50 1.40
N VAL A 178 -11.40 -3.55 1.51
CA VAL A 178 -11.67 -2.12 1.39
C VAL A 178 -11.87 -1.71 -0.07
N ASN A 179 -11.11 -2.27 -0.99
CA ASN A 179 -11.23 -1.97 -2.42
C ASN A 179 -12.04 -3.05 -3.14
N ARG A 180 -13.31 -2.74 -3.45
CA ARG A 180 -14.24 -3.69 -4.06
C ARG A 180 -13.82 -4.14 -5.46
N VAL A 181 -13.18 -3.26 -6.22
CA VAL A 181 -12.80 -3.53 -7.62
C VAL A 181 -11.40 -4.16 -7.78
N ILE A 182 -10.58 -4.15 -6.73
CA ILE A 182 -9.19 -4.64 -6.82
C ILE A 182 -9.09 -6.08 -7.33
N LYS A 183 -10.03 -6.95 -6.95
CA LYS A 183 -10.03 -8.35 -7.38
C LYS A 183 -10.31 -8.48 -8.88
N GLU A 184 -11.09 -7.58 -9.46
CA GLU A 184 -11.36 -7.50 -10.90
C GLU A 184 -10.13 -7.00 -11.62
N HIS A 185 -9.53 -5.90 -11.17
CA HIS A 185 -8.30 -5.36 -11.76
C HIS A 185 -7.15 -6.38 -11.73
N LEU A 186 -7.02 -7.17 -10.66
CA LEU A 186 -6.02 -8.24 -10.59
C LEU A 186 -6.30 -9.40 -11.56
N ARG A 187 -7.58 -9.67 -11.90
CA ARG A 187 -7.92 -10.68 -12.93
C ARG A 187 -7.62 -10.17 -14.33
N GLU A 188 -7.82 -8.89 -14.58
CA GLU A 188 -7.56 -8.23 -15.87
C GLU A 188 -6.07 -8.00 -16.08
N CYS A 189 -5.32 -7.79 -15.02
CA CYS A 189 -3.88 -7.56 -15.04
C CYS A 189 -3.13 -8.79 -15.57
N LYS A 190 -2.38 -8.61 -16.65
CA LYS A 190 -1.63 -9.68 -17.32
C LYS A 190 -0.20 -9.85 -16.81
N SER A 191 0.31 -8.89 -16.03
CA SER A 191 1.64 -8.99 -15.45
C SER A 191 1.79 -10.19 -14.51
N LYS A 192 3.02 -10.61 -14.24
CA LYS A 192 3.33 -11.58 -13.18
C LYS A 192 2.98 -10.99 -11.83
N LYS A 193 2.19 -11.68 -11.01
CA LYS A 193 1.67 -11.18 -9.74
C LYS A 193 2.21 -11.96 -8.56
N VAL A 194 2.75 -11.25 -7.57
CA VAL A 194 3.24 -11.81 -6.31
C VAL A 194 2.52 -11.15 -5.14
N LEU A 195 1.97 -11.97 -4.27
CA LEU A 195 1.40 -11.54 -3.00
C LEU A 195 2.45 -11.66 -1.89
N ILE A 196 2.67 -10.59 -1.15
CA ILE A 196 3.48 -10.58 0.08
C ILE A 196 2.57 -10.24 1.26
N SER A 197 2.37 -11.20 2.16
CA SER A 197 1.44 -11.05 3.28
C SER A 197 2.01 -11.59 4.59
N ILE A 198 1.69 -10.94 5.70
CA ILE A 198 2.05 -11.43 7.04
C ILE A 198 1.11 -12.55 7.48
N GLN A 199 -0.18 -12.40 7.21
CA GLN A 199 -1.17 -13.43 7.53
C GLN A 199 -1.44 -14.30 6.30
N ASP A 200 -1.79 -15.54 6.55
CA ASP A 200 -2.32 -16.41 5.50
C ASP A 200 -3.70 -15.94 5.05
N LEU A 201 -3.91 -15.88 3.76
CA LEU A 201 -5.14 -15.36 3.16
C LEU A 201 -5.98 -16.48 2.54
N ASP A 202 -7.28 -16.20 2.37
CA ASP A 202 -8.22 -17.10 1.70
C ASP A 202 -7.68 -17.56 0.34
N LEU A 203 -7.89 -18.82 0.03
CA LEU A 203 -7.51 -19.44 -1.24
C LEU A 203 -8.08 -18.68 -2.48
N LYS A 204 -9.27 -18.04 -2.34
CA LYS A 204 -9.85 -17.22 -3.40
C LYS A 204 -8.99 -16.00 -3.73
N VAL A 205 -8.36 -15.40 -2.72
CA VAL A 205 -7.42 -14.29 -2.90
C VAL A 205 -6.10 -14.79 -3.46
N LYS A 206 -5.53 -15.85 -2.89
CA LYS A 206 -4.26 -16.43 -3.36
C LYS A 206 -4.29 -16.83 -4.84
N LYS A 207 -5.43 -17.35 -5.33
CA LYS A 207 -5.63 -17.71 -6.75
C LYS A 207 -5.56 -16.53 -7.73
N LEU A 208 -5.57 -15.29 -7.25
CA LEU A 208 -5.38 -14.10 -8.10
C LEU A 208 -3.89 -13.85 -8.41
N PHE A 209 -2.99 -14.59 -7.76
CA PHE A 209 -1.54 -14.40 -7.82
C PHE A 209 -0.87 -15.65 -8.38
N ASP A 210 0.23 -15.45 -9.08
CA ASP A 210 1.08 -16.52 -9.60
C ASP A 210 1.97 -17.13 -8.53
N SER A 211 2.27 -16.34 -7.49
CA SER A 211 3.09 -16.74 -6.36
C SER A 211 2.71 -15.95 -5.11
N SER A 212 2.93 -16.53 -3.95
CA SER A 212 2.68 -15.86 -2.68
C SER A 212 3.81 -16.13 -1.68
N LEU A 213 4.23 -15.07 -0.99
CA LEU A 213 5.07 -15.12 0.19
C LEU A 213 4.19 -14.77 1.39
N THR A 214 3.74 -15.79 2.09
CA THR A 214 2.90 -15.62 3.28
C THR A 214 3.60 -16.25 4.47
N LEU A 215 3.54 -15.58 5.60
CA LEU A 215 3.94 -16.21 6.85
C LEU A 215 2.79 -17.10 7.31
N ASP A 216 3.08 -18.39 7.42
CA ASP A 216 2.11 -19.41 7.78
C ASP A 216 1.82 -19.34 9.28
N ALA A 217 1.14 -18.30 9.72
CA ALA A 217 0.83 -18.11 11.12
C ALA A 217 -0.42 -17.25 11.29
N ASN A 218 -1.35 -17.73 12.09
CA ASN A 218 -2.20 -16.89 12.94
C ASN A 218 -1.30 -16.16 13.96
N LEU A 219 -0.40 -15.35 13.43
CA LEU A 219 0.31 -14.39 14.22
C LEU A 219 -0.74 -13.38 14.64
N GLY A 220 -1.21 -13.45 15.88
CA GLY A 220 -1.96 -12.37 16.51
C GLY A 220 -1.06 -11.14 16.61
N VAL A 221 -0.58 -10.67 15.44
CA VAL A 221 0.55 -9.76 15.32
C VAL A 221 0.07 -8.35 15.55
N LYS A 222 0.19 -7.90 16.77
CA LYS A 222 0.03 -6.47 17.10
C LYS A 222 1.08 -5.62 16.35
N ASN A 223 2.23 -6.19 16.01
CA ASN A 223 3.37 -5.52 15.37
C ASN A 223 3.51 -5.81 13.88
N SER A 224 2.42 -6.14 13.18
CA SER A 224 2.42 -6.59 11.77
C SER A 224 3.17 -5.67 10.81
N ARG A 225 3.19 -4.35 11.06
CA ARG A 225 3.95 -3.39 10.25
C ARG A 225 5.46 -3.59 10.36
N TYR A 226 5.99 -3.83 11.56
CA TYR A 226 7.43 -4.05 11.76
C TYR A 226 7.85 -5.42 11.23
N VAL A 227 6.99 -6.43 11.38
CA VAL A 227 7.20 -7.77 10.81
C VAL A 227 7.21 -7.71 9.28
N MET A 228 6.33 -6.91 8.66
CA MET A 228 6.35 -6.70 7.20
C MET A 228 7.64 -6.00 6.77
N MET A 229 8.07 -4.95 7.48
CA MET A 229 9.33 -4.27 7.18
C MET A 229 10.51 -5.25 7.25
N ALA A 230 10.63 -6.03 8.33
CA ALA A 230 11.67 -7.04 8.47
C ALA A 230 11.59 -8.15 7.40
N LEU A 231 10.41 -8.49 6.91
CA LEU A 231 10.23 -9.41 5.79
C LEU A 231 10.77 -8.82 4.48
N LEU A 232 10.50 -7.54 4.23
CA LEU A 232 11.04 -6.83 3.07
C LEU A 232 12.57 -6.73 3.15
N ASP A 233 13.13 -6.45 4.34
CA ASP A 233 14.58 -6.42 4.55
C ASP A 233 15.23 -7.76 4.22
N LYS A 234 14.58 -8.89 4.57
CA LYS A 234 15.09 -10.22 4.16
C LYS A 234 15.07 -10.43 2.65
N ILE A 235 14.10 -9.87 1.93
CA ILE A 235 14.09 -9.93 0.46
C ILE A 235 15.23 -9.06 -0.10
N ILE A 236 15.47 -7.89 0.47
CA ILE A 236 16.55 -6.98 0.08
C ILE A 236 17.93 -7.61 0.32
N GLU A 237 18.11 -8.25 1.47
CA GLU A 237 19.32 -9.01 1.81
C GLU A 237 19.61 -10.10 0.75
N GLU A 238 18.61 -10.89 0.37
CA GLU A 238 18.75 -11.92 -0.65
C GLU A 238 19.02 -11.35 -2.06
N LEU A 239 18.45 -10.18 -2.39
CA LEU A 239 18.76 -9.45 -3.62
C LEU A 239 20.23 -9.04 -3.66
N ASN A 240 20.77 -8.61 -2.52
CA ASN A 240 22.16 -8.23 -2.39
C ASN A 240 23.11 -9.42 -2.56
N GLU A 241 22.81 -10.55 -1.94
CA GLU A 241 23.59 -11.79 -2.10
C GLU A 241 23.61 -12.26 -3.56
N THR A 242 22.47 -12.19 -4.24
CA THR A 242 22.36 -12.59 -5.65
C THR A 242 23.24 -11.72 -6.56
N ARG A 243 23.37 -10.43 -6.27
CA ARG A 243 24.20 -9.49 -7.04
C ARG A 243 25.68 -9.81 -6.90
N PHE A 244 26.17 -10.13 -5.71
CA PHE A 244 27.57 -10.46 -5.47
C PHE A 244 27.98 -11.75 -6.20
N CYS A 245 27.11 -12.74 -6.32
CA CYS A 245 27.38 -13.94 -7.09
C CYS A 245 27.59 -13.64 -8.60
N TYR A 246 26.77 -12.76 -9.19
CA TYR A 246 26.88 -12.40 -10.61
C TYR A 246 28.11 -11.55 -10.94
N THR A 247 28.64 -10.78 -10.00
CA THR A 247 29.87 -9.97 -10.26
C THR A 247 31.13 -10.82 -10.20
N MET A 248 31.18 -11.85 -9.38
CA MET A 248 32.33 -12.76 -9.28
C MET A 248 32.45 -13.69 -10.50
N ASP A 249 31.31 -14.12 -11.09
CA ASP A 249 31.33 -14.99 -12.29
C ASP A 249 31.67 -14.26 -13.59
N ASN A 250 31.76 -12.91 -13.60
CA ASN A 250 32.10 -12.10 -14.77
C ASN A 250 33.49 -11.47 -14.69
N GLU A 251 34.29 -11.74 -13.67
CA GLU A 251 35.68 -11.28 -13.53
C GLU A 251 36.70 -12.39 -13.82
N GLU A 252 36.28 -13.56 -14.29
CA GLU A 252 37.13 -14.62 -14.88
C GLU A 252 37.01 -14.60 -16.42
#